data_2be5bc3e5e47970b174256e7d8dd4656
#
_entry.id   2be5bc3e5e47970b174256e7d8dd4656
#
_cell.length_a   1.000
_cell.length_b   1.000
_cell.length_c   1.000
_cell.angle_alpha   90.00
_cell.angle_beta   90.00
_cell.angle_gamma   90.00
#
_symmetry.space_group_name_H-M   'P 1'
#
loop_
_entity.id
_entity.type
_entity.pdbx_description
1 polymer ?
#
loop_
_entity_poly.entity_id
_entity_poly.type
_entity_poly.pdbx_seq_one_letter_code
_entity_poly.pdbx_strand_id
1 'polypeptide(L)'
;MKRMPFEPPTEHYNKHIEEIDEQICNLIKKRKELSNNNPGFPTKQLITDWSIKYNFYEDFLNSVFAHFLNEDMYKPVVEPIGYLKNIPILKSFENNDIFYSVTFIRQFENASVVHLNIDSISTSDVSEWHQKEHTHFELSVEGEETHYDCRNEGGGGTVGHETFTFIVSPALPDDISTYKLVFKEYKMPFQKPTGFEFVI
;
A
#
# COMPACT_ATOMS: atom_id res chain seq x y z
N MET A 1 1.26 -11.36 6.73
CA MET A 1 0.28 -12.48 6.56
C MET A 1 0.58 -13.14 5.22
N LYS A 2 0.82 -14.45 5.20
CA LYS A 2 1.09 -15.18 3.94
C LYS A 2 -0.14 -15.11 3.05
N ARG A 3 -0.01 -14.54 1.85
CA ARG A 3 -1.10 -14.60 0.88
C ARG A 3 -1.38 -16.04 0.52
N MET A 4 -2.66 -16.43 0.54
CA MET A 4 -3.04 -17.73 0.00
C MET A 4 -2.63 -17.79 -1.48
N PRO A 5 -2.10 -18.92 -1.95
CA PRO A 5 -1.85 -19.10 -3.38
C PRO A 5 -3.12 -18.80 -4.17
N PHE A 6 -2.97 -18.14 -5.31
CA PHE A 6 -4.09 -17.96 -6.22
C PHE A 6 -4.49 -19.33 -6.79
N GLU A 7 -5.73 -19.70 -6.58
CA GLU A 7 -6.32 -20.89 -7.20
C GLU A 7 -7.24 -20.43 -8.33
N PRO A 8 -6.96 -20.83 -9.58
CA PRO A 8 -7.82 -20.46 -10.69
C PRO A 8 -9.21 -21.09 -10.50
N PRO A 9 -10.30 -20.36 -10.82
CA PRO A 9 -11.67 -20.86 -10.66
C PRO A 9 -12.01 -22.03 -11.60
N THR A 10 -11.14 -22.32 -12.55
CA THR A 10 -11.28 -23.43 -13.51
C THR A 10 -9.90 -23.85 -14.00
N GLU A 11 -9.73 -25.14 -14.30
CA GLU A 11 -8.56 -25.69 -14.96
C GLU A 11 -8.63 -25.56 -16.50
N HIS A 12 -9.80 -25.16 -17.01
CA HIS A 12 -10.01 -25.03 -18.45
C HIS A 12 -9.36 -23.76 -18.97
N TYR A 13 -8.54 -23.91 -20.03
CA TYR A 13 -8.00 -22.79 -20.81
C TYR A 13 -8.18 -23.06 -22.30
N ASN A 14 -8.79 -22.12 -23.02
CA ASN A 14 -8.93 -22.20 -24.46
C ASN A 14 -7.66 -21.73 -25.15
N LYS A 15 -6.84 -22.66 -25.61
CA LYS A 15 -5.55 -22.36 -26.26
C LYS A 15 -5.64 -21.45 -27.50
N HIS A 16 -6.80 -21.34 -28.12
CA HIS A 16 -6.96 -20.47 -29.29
C HIS A 16 -6.87 -18.97 -28.97
N ILE A 17 -7.00 -18.59 -27.69
CA ILE A 17 -6.85 -17.19 -27.26
C ILE A 17 -5.47 -16.87 -26.67
N GLU A 18 -4.55 -17.84 -26.63
CA GLU A 18 -3.20 -17.67 -26.02
C GLU A 18 -2.44 -16.48 -26.62
N GLU A 19 -2.45 -16.33 -27.95
CA GLU A 19 -1.80 -15.20 -28.63
C GLU A 19 -2.45 -13.85 -28.28
N ILE A 20 -3.76 -13.83 -28.02
CA ILE A 20 -4.48 -12.63 -27.60
C ILE A 20 -4.09 -12.26 -26.16
N ASP A 21 -4.02 -13.23 -25.25
CA ASP A 21 -3.63 -13.02 -23.87
C ASP A 21 -2.18 -12.52 -23.77
N GLU A 22 -1.27 -13.06 -24.61
CA GLU A 22 0.11 -12.55 -24.72
C GLU A 22 0.13 -11.08 -25.20
N GLN A 23 -0.70 -10.73 -26.20
CA GLN A 23 -0.82 -9.36 -26.67
C GLN A 23 -1.35 -8.42 -25.57
N ILE A 24 -2.29 -8.87 -24.72
CA ILE A 24 -2.77 -8.12 -23.56
C ILE A 24 -1.61 -7.85 -22.60
N CYS A 25 -0.79 -8.86 -22.27
CA CYS A 25 0.41 -8.67 -21.43
C CYS A 25 1.38 -7.65 -22.03
N ASN A 26 1.63 -7.74 -23.34
CA ASN A 26 2.50 -6.77 -24.03
C ASN A 26 1.92 -5.35 -24.01
N LEU A 27 0.61 -5.18 -24.18
CA LEU A 27 -0.04 -3.88 -24.11
C LEU A 27 0.00 -3.28 -22.69
N ILE A 28 -0.16 -4.10 -21.66
CA ILE A 28 0.02 -3.67 -20.25
C ILE A 28 1.45 -3.17 -20.05
N LYS A 29 2.46 -3.92 -20.49
CA LYS A 29 3.87 -3.52 -20.42
C LYS A 29 4.12 -2.18 -21.12
N LYS A 30 3.66 -2.04 -22.38
CA LYS A 30 3.79 -0.79 -23.15
C LYS A 30 3.12 0.40 -22.47
N ARG A 31 1.93 0.17 -21.85
CA ARG A 31 1.23 1.21 -21.10
C ARG A 31 2.07 1.71 -19.94
N LYS A 32 2.74 0.82 -19.20
CA LYS A 32 3.65 1.17 -18.09
C LYS A 32 4.85 1.98 -18.60
N GLU A 33 5.50 1.52 -19.64
CA GLU A 33 6.67 2.19 -20.24
C GLU A 33 6.33 3.60 -20.73
N LEU A 34 5.22 3.76 -21.48
CA LEU A 34 4.79 5.06 -22.00
C LEU A 34 4.38 6.07 -20.92
N SER A 35 3.97 5.60 -19.77
CA SER A 35 3.51 6.42 -18.64
C SER A 35 4.60 6.64 -17.57
N ASN A 36 5.83 6.13 -17.77
CA ASN A 36 6.88 6.12 -16.75
C ASN A 36 6.39 5.54 -15.41
N ASN A 37 5.65 4.43 -15.45
CA ASN A 37 5.01 3.77 -14.31
C ASN A 37 3.98 4.65 -13.55
N ASN A 38 3.49 5.72 -14.16
CA ASN A 38 2.42 6.55 -13.60
C ASN A 38 1.28 6.73 -14.63
N PRO A 39 0.53 5.64 -14.92
CA PRO A 39 -0.46 5.66 -16.01
C PRO A 39 -1.72 6.49 -15.70
N GLY A 40 -1.95 6.87 -14.45
CA GLY A 40 -3.20 7.49 -14.04
C GLY A 40 -4.42 6.61 -14.33
N PHE A 41 -5.61 7.21 -14.18
CA PHE A 41 -6.88 6.53 -14.43
C PHE A 41 -7.59 7.18 -15.63
N PRO A 42 -8.25 6.42 -16.53
CA PRO A 42 -8.99 6.98 -17.65
C PRO A 42 -10.11 7.91 -17.17
N THR A 43 -10.37 8.97 -17.92
CA THR A 43 -11.51 9.84 -17.62
C THR A 43 -12.84 9.09 -17.80
N LYS A 44 -13.88 9.54 -17.08
CA LYS A 44 -15.23 8.97 -17.21
C LYS A 44 -15.70 8.93 -18.67
N GLN A 45 -15.42 10.00 -19.42
CA GLN A 45 -15.80 10.08 -20.85
C GLN A 45 -15.13 8.98 -21.68
N LEU A 46 -13.82 8.73 -21.47
CA LEU A 46 -13.12 7.65 -22.17
C LEU A 46 -13.69 6.27 -21.83
N ILE A 47 -14.04 6.01 -20.56
CA ILE A 47 -14.67 4.76 -20.15
C ILE A 47 -16.00 4.58 -20.86
N THR A 48 -16.85 5.62 -20.88
CA THR A 48 -18.14 5.60 -21.59
C THR A 48 -17.95 5.35 -23.09
N ASP A 49 -17.04 6.07 -23.74
CA ASP A 49 -16.79 5.92 -25.19
C ASP A 49 -16.31 4.51 -25.54
N TRP A 50 -15.42 3.94 -24.71
CA TRP A 50 -14.92 2.58 -24.92
C TRP A 50 -15.97 1.51 -24.61
N SER A 51 -16.83 1.71 -23.61
CA SER A 51 -17.91 0.78 -23.31
C SER A 51 -18.87 0.65 -24.50
N ILE A 52 -19.24 1.78 -25.13
CA ILE A 52 -20.08 1.79 -26.33
C ILE A 52 -19.35 1.17 -27.52
N LYS A 53 -18.11 1.61 -27.79
CA LYS A 53 -17.32 1.19 -28.96
C LYS A 53 -17.07 -0.32 -29.00
N TYR A 54 -16.78 -0.91 -27.83
CA TYR A 54 -16.39 -2.31 -27.73
C TYR A 54 -17.46 -3.20 -27.09
N ASN A 55 -18.63 -2.64 -26.78
CA ASN A 55 -19.74 -3.34 -26.13
C ASN A 55 -19.33 -3.97 -24.79
N PHE A 56 -18.64 -3.21 -23.94
CA PHE A 56 -18.30 -3.58 -22.58
C PHE A 56 -19.18 -2.84 -21.56
N TYR A 57 -19.25 -3.35 -20.34
CA TYR A 57 -19.84 -2.63 -19.21
C TYR A 57 -18.85 -1.60 -18.65
N GLU A 58 -19.31 -0.40 -18.30
CA GLU A 58 -18.45 0.64 -17.71
C GLU A 58 -17.79 0.16 -16.41
N ASP A 59 -18.54 -0.53 -15.54
CA ASP A 59 -18.02 -1.05 -14.28
C ASP A 59 -16.92 -2.10 -14.49
N PHE A 60 -17.05 -2.92 -15.54
CA PHE A 60 -16.00 -3.85 -15.92
C PHE A 60 -14.71 -3.11 -16.31
N LEU A 61 -14.82 -2.10 -17.18
CA LEU A 61 -13.65 -1.29 -17.58
C LEU A 61 -13.04 -0.55 -16.39
N ASN A 62 -13.86 0.04 -15.52
CA ASN A 62 -13.39 0.67 -14.30
C ASN A 62 -12.60 -0.30 -13.42
N SER A 63 -13.09 -1.52 -13.26
CA SER A 63 -12.40 -2.57 -12.48
C SER A 63 -11.05 -2.95 -13.10
N VAL A 64 -11.01 -3.18 -14.42
CA VAL A 64 -9.76 -3.51 -15.15
C VAL A 64 -8.71 -2.41 -14.97
N PHE A 65 -9.08 -1.14 -15.18
CA PHE A 65 -8.13 -0.03 -15.05
C PHE A 65 -7.73 0.24 -13.60
N ALA A 66 -8.59 -0.06 -12.62
CA ALA A 66 -8.25 0.00 -11.21
C ALA A 66 -7.18 -1.04 -10.84
N HIS A 67 -7.26 -2.26 -11.37
CA HIS A 67 -6.22 -3.28 -11.17
C HIS A 67 -4.88 -2.87 -11.79
N PHE A 68 -4.89 -2.24 -12.96
CA PHE A 68 -3.66 -1.72 -13.58
C PHE A 68 -3.03 -0.55 -12.81
N LEU A 69 -3.82 0.22 -12.07
CA LEU A 69 -3.33 1.29 -11.22
C LEU A 69 -2.65 0.74 -9.96
N ASN A 70 -3.20 -0.34 -9.41
CA ASN A 70 -2.81 -0.91 -8.12
C ASN A 70 -1.95 -2.19 -8.27
N GLU A 71 -1.20 -2.33 -9.37
CA GLU A 71 -0.40 -3.55 -9.62
C GLU A 71 0.60 -3.83 -8.49
N ASP A 72 1.15 -2.80 -7.86
CA ASP A 72 2.09 -2.96 -6.75
C ASP A 72 1.51 -3.73 -5.55
N MET A 73 0.18 -3.78 -5.42
CA MET A 73 -0.46 -4.64 -4.42
C MET A 73 -0.20 -6.14 -4.64
N TYR A 74 0.14 -6.54 -5.86
CA TYR A 74 0.42 -7.95 -6.22
C TYR A 74 1.89 -8.32 -6.10
N LYS A 75 2.78 -7.37 -5.83
CA LYS A 75 4.20 -7.63 -5.60
C LYS A 75 4.37 -8.60 -4.43
N PRO A 76 5.23 -9.61 -4.52
CA PRO A 76 5.48 -10.54 -3.42
C PRO A 76 5.85 -9.80 -2.13
N VAL A 77 5.24 -10.20 -1.03
CA VAL A 77 5.56 -9.67 0.29
C VAL A 77 6.69 -10.49 0.88
N VAL A 78 7.67 -9.81 1.48
CA VAL A 78 8.74 -10.45 2.23
C VAL A 78 8.17 -10.93 3.56
N GLU A 79 8.18 -12.25 3.83
CA GLU A 79 7.90 -12.77 5.16
C GLU A 79 9.12 -12.55 6.08
N PRO A 80 8.98 -11.89 7.24
CA PRO A 80 10.07 -11.77 8.21
C PRO A 80 10.45 -13.14 8.79
N ILE A 81 11.71 -13.52 8.66
CA ILE A 81 12.25 -14.81 9.10
C ILE A 81 13.42 -14.59 10.07
N GLY A 82 13.51 -15.41 11.11
CA GLY A 82 14.61 -15.34 12.05
C GLY A 82 14.58 -14.06 12.90
N TYR A 83 13.64 -13.97 13.87
CA TYR A 83 13.59 -12.85 14.80
C TYR A 83 14.93 -12.66 15.53
N LEU A 84 15.47 -11.45 15.48
CA LEU A 84 16.74 -11.08 16.12
C LEU A 84 16.52 -10.33 17.44
N LYS A 85 15.88 -9.15 17.36
CA LYS A 85 15.69 -8.25 18.51
C LYS A 85 14.65 -7.17 18.26
N ASN A 86 14.35 -6.40 19.29
CA ASN A 86 13.67 -5.13 19.18
C ASN A 86 14.69 -3.98 19.23
N ILE A 87 14.57 -3.04 18.33
CA ILE A 87 15.32 -1.78 18.31
C ILE A 87 14.40 -0.69 18.88
N PRO A 88 14.68 -0.12 20.06
CA PRO A 88 13.85 0.94 20.63
C PRO A 88 13.98 2.22 19.80
N ILE A 89 12.85 2.84 19.48
CA ILE A 89 12.75 4.11 18.73
C ILE A 89 12.26 5.22 19.64
N LEU A 90 11.12 5.01 20.29
CA LEU A 90 10.47 5.95 21.22
C LEU A 90 10.33 7.37 20.64
N LYS A 91 9.93 7.46 19.36
CA LYS A 91 9.69 8.73 18.70
C LYS A 91 8.21 8.91 18.43
N SER A 92 7.76 10.14 18.43
CA SER A 92 6.37 10.50 18.16
C SER A 92 6.27 11.82 17.39
N PHE A 93 5.14 11.98 16.71
CA PHE A 93 4.70 13.20 16.06
C PHE A 93 3.26 13.49 16.50
N GLU A 94 2.94 14.75 16.78
CA GLU A 94 1.61 15.18 17.22
C GLU A 94 1.02 16.19 16.23
N ASN A 95 -0.23 15.98 15.86
CA ASN A 95 -0.97 16.91 15.02
C ASN A 95 -2.47 16.87 15.37
N ASN A 96 -3.07 18.02 15.72
CA ASN A 96 -4.51 18.17 15.98
C ASN A 96 -5.08 17.11 16.95
N ASP A 97 -4.52 16.99 18.15
CA ASP A 97 -4.92 16.02 19.18
C ASP A 97 -4.78 14.52 18.75
N ILE A 98 -4.05 14.26 17.69
CA ILE A 98 -3.69 12.92 17.24
C ILE A 98 -2.20 12.70 17.46
N PHE A 99 -1.89 11.60 18.12
CA PHE A 99 -0.54 11.14 18.44
C PHE A 99 -0.13 10.01 17.51
N TYR A 100 0.93 10.21 16.75
CA TYR A 100 1.55 9.20 15.89
C TYR A 100 2.82 8.73 16.56
N SER A 101 3.00 7.44 16.80
CA SER A 101 4.19 6.95 17.50
C SER A 101 4.74 5.66 16.91
N VAL A 102 6.08 5.54 16.94
CA VAL A 102 6.81 4.29 16.72
C VAL A 102 7.63 4.02 17.98
N THR A 103 7.27 2.98 18.72
CA THR A 103 7.93 2.65 20.00
C THR A 103 9.16 1.81 19.80
N PHE A 104 9.09 0.80 18.94
CA PHE A 104 10.22 -0.07 18.57
C PHE A 104 10.04 -0.66 17.17
N ILE A 105 11.14 -1.09 16.59
CA ILE A 105 11.18 -1.88 15.36
C ILE A 105 11.56 -3.30 15.74
N ARG A 106 10.84 -4.29 15.21
CA ARG A 106 11.22 -5.71 15.33
C ARG A 106 12.14 -6.05 14.18
N GLN A 107 13.40 -6.39 14.50
CA GLN A 107 14.39 -6.77 13.50
C GLN A 107 14.41 -8.29 13.30
N PHE A 108 14.43 -8.69 12.03
CA PHE A 108 14.56 -10.07 11.57
C PHE A 108 15.78 -10.18 10.65
N GLU A 109 16.20 -11.39 10.30
CA GLU A 109 17.38 -11.62 9.44
C GLU A 109 17.23 -10.96 8.05
N ASN A 110 16.01 -10.94 7.50
CA ASN A 110 15.73 -10.49 6.13
C ASN A 110 14.88 -9.22 6.05
N ALA A 111 14.33 -8.77 7.15
CA ALA A 111 13.38 -7.64 7.16
C ALA A 111 13.29 -7.00 8.54
N SER A 112 12.63 -5.85 8.59
CA SER A 112 12.20 -5.21 9.84
C SER A 112 10.69 -4.99 9.82
N VAL A 113 10.05 -5.09 10.99
CA VAL A 113 8.63 -4.79 11.16
C VAL A 113 8.48 -3.52 11.98
N VAL A 114 7.84 -2.53 11.38
CA VAL A 114 7.55 -1.22 11.97
C VAL A 114 6.07 -1.14 12.30
N HIS A 115 5.72 -0.74 13.52
CA HIS A 115 4.34 -0.47 13.93
C HIS A 115 4.18 1.03 14.14
N LEU A 116 3.30 1.64 13.35
CA LEU A 116 2.81 3.00 13.56
C LEU A 116 1.55 2.91 14.41
N ASN A 117 1.58 3.46 15.60
CA ASN A 117 0.41 3.61 16.46
C ASN A 117 -0.13 5.03 16.32
N ILE A 118 -1.44 5.15 16.25
CA ILE A 118 -2.18 6.41 16.11
C ILE A 118 -3.19 6.47 17.24
N ASP A 119 -3.01 7.41 18.16
CA ASP A 119 -3.87 7.61 19.31
C ASP A 119 -4.54 8.98 19.22
N SER A 120 -5.87 9.06 19.40
CA SER A 120 -6.62 10.31 19.46
C SER A 120 -7.02 10.62 20.89
N ILE A 121 -6.73 11.82 21.33
CA ILE A 121 -7.09 12.31 22.68
C ILE A 121 -8.58 12.64 22.76
N SER A 122 -9.19 13.00 21.65
CA SER A 122 -10.60 13.40 21.59
C SER A 122 -11.50 12.17 21.61
N THR A 123 -12.20 11.95 22.71
CA THR A 123 -13.23 10.92 22.89
C THR A 123 -14.61 11.36 22.40
N SER A 124 -14.72 12.51 21.73
CA SER A 124 -15.98 13.05 21.28
C SER A 124 -16.52 12.30 20.07
N ASP A 125 -17.66 11.66 20.30
CA ASP A 125 -18.58 11.01 19.37
C ASP A 125 -18.05 9.87 18.49
N VAL A 126 -18.42 8.66 18.91
CA VAL A 126 -18.29 7.40 18.12
C VAL A 126 -18.86 7.54 16.69
N SER A 127 -19.80 8.49 16.46
CA SER A 127 -20.38 8.78 15.16
C SER A 127 -19.43 9.46 14.17
N GLU A 128 -18.49 10.27 14.64
CA GLU A 128 -17.50 10.92 13.76
C GLU A 128 -16.40 9.95 13.30
N TRP A 129 -16.08 8.94 14.11
CA TRP A 129 -15.12 7.90 13.73
C TRP A 129 -15.63 6.98 12.63
N HIS A 130 -16.94 6.70 12.62
CA HIS A 130 -17.55 5.91 11.55
C HIS A 130 -17.70 6.68 10.23
N GLN A 131 -17.58 8.03 10.26
CA GLN A 131 -17.59 8.89 9.09
C GLN A 131 -16.19 9.25 8.58
N LYS A 132 -15.11 8.94 9.34
CA LYS A 132 -13.77 9.13 8.81
C LYS A 132 -13.60 8.23 7.58
N GLU A 133 -13.34 8.87 6.46
CA GLU A 133 -12.92 8.18 5.24
C GLU A 133 -11.73 7.27 5.61
N HIS A 134 -11.81 6.01 5.20
CA HIS A 134 -10.72 5.07 5.45
C HIS A 134 -9.43 5.61 4.86
N THR A 135 -8.48 5.92 5.73
CA THR A 135 -7.15 6.36 5.35
C THR A 135 -6.17 5.18 5.39
N HIS A 136 -5.12 5.31 4.63
CA HIS A 136 -4.05 4.36 4.53
C HIS A 136 -2.72 5.12 4.62
N PHE A 137 -1.74 4.55 5.29
CA PHE A 137 -0.40 5.12 5.35
C PHE A 137 0.57 4.31 4.51
N GLU A 138 1.43 5.02 3.79
CA GLU A 138 2.63 4.47 3.18
C GLU A 138 3.84 4.88 4.01
N LEU A 139 4.79 3.98 4.14
CA LEU A 139 6.07 4.22 4.79
C LEU A 139 7.15 4.27 3.72
N SER A 140 8.02 5.28 3.79
CA SER A 140 9.33 5.27 3.14
C SER A 140 10.44 5.50 4.15
N VAL A 141 11.59 4.90 3.90
CA VAL A 141 12.79 5.05 4.73
C VAL A 141 13.79 5.89 3.96
N GLU A 142 14.15 7.04 4.52
CA GLU A 142 15.19 7.91 3.99
C GLU A 142 16.44 7.81 4.86
N GLY A 143 17.62 7.73 4.26
CA GLY A 143 18.90 7.59 4.96
C GLY A 143 20.04 7.37 3.99
N GLU A 144 20.86 6.36 4.23
CA GLU A 144 21.98 5.98 3.37
C GLU A 144 21.54 5.50 1.98
N GLU A 145 22.49 5.12 1.10
CA GLU A 145 22.22 4.71 -0.28
C GLU A 145 21.33 3.44 -0.44
N THR A 146 21.00 2.77 0.66
CA THR A 146 20.17 1.55 0.63
C THR A 146 18.72 1.86 0.27
N HIS A 147 18.24 1.24 -0.79
CA HIS A 147 16.82 1.31 -1.14
C HIS A 147 16.01 0.28 -0.35
N TYR A 148 15.03 0.76 0.43
CA TYR A 148 14.14 -0.08 1.22
C TYR A 148 12.79 -0.24 0.52
N ASP A 149 12.33 -1.49 0.37
CA ASP A 149 10.95 -1.81 -0.01
C ASP A 149 10.09 -1.83 1.27
N CYS A 150 9.18 -0.86 1.38
CA CYS A 150 8.30 -0.73 2.54
C CYS A 150 6.88 -1.15 2.16
N ARG A 151 6.32 -2.11 2.88
CA ARG A 151 5.01 -2.68 2.59
C ARG A 151 4.07 -2.55 3.76
N ASN A 152 2.92 -1.94 3.55
CA ASN A 152 1.83 -2.01 4.51
C ASN A 152 1.19 -3.41 4.47
N GLU A 153 1.24 -4.11 5.61
CA GLU A 153 0.64 -5.44 5.79
C GLU A 153 -0.80 -5.38 6.31
N GLY A 154 -1.25 -4.19 6.66
CA GLY A 154 -2.58 -3.93 7.17
C GLY A 154 -2.55 -3.09 8.45
N GLY A 155 -3.72 -2.73 8.87
CA GLY A 155 -3.96 -1.99 10.09
C GLY A 155 -5.21 -2.49 10.77
N GLY A 156 -5.38 -2.08 12.00
CA GLY A 156 -6.58 -2.36 12.77
C GLY A 156 -6.56 -1.55 14.05
N GLY A 157 -7.73 -1.40 14.64
CA GLY A 157 -7.84 -0.60 15.85
C GLY A 157 -9.25 -0.59 16.41
N THR A 158 -9.41 0.27 17.38
CA THR A 158 -10.69 0.59 18.04
C THR A 158 -10.88 2.10 17.98
N VAL A 159 -12.02 2.57 18.46
CA VAL A 159 -12.25 4.03 18.55
C VAL A 159 -11.11 4.71 19.35
N GLY A 160 -10.45 5.65 18.70
CA GLY A 160 -9.35 6.42 19.30
C GLY A 160 -7.98 5.78 19.25
N HIS A 161 -7.86 4.54 18.77
CA HIS A 161 -6.58 3.84 18.64
C HIS A 161 -6.51 3.00 17.37
N GLU A 162 -5.51 3.25 16.52
CA GLU A 162 -5.23 2.50 15.31
C GLU A 162 -3.75 2.10 15.26
N THR A 163 -3.47 0.94 14.68
CA THR A 163 -2.09 0.49 14.44
C THR A 163 -1.95 0.03 12.99
N PHE A 164 -0.93 0.54 12.30
CA PHE A 164 -0.52 0.07 10.99
C PHE A 164 0.80 -0.68 11.09
N THR A 165 0.90 -1.78 10.39
CA THR A 165 2.07 -2.64 10.37
C THR A 165 2.75 -2.58 9.00
N PHE A 166 4.05 -2.32 9.00
CA PHE A 166 4.87 -2.25 7.78
C PHE A 166 5.99 -3.25 7.84
N ILE A 167 6.23 -3.94 6.73
CA ILE A 167 7.44 -4.74 6.52
C ILE A 167 8.40 -3.94 5.66
N VAL A 168 9.61 -3.77 6.17
CA VAL A 168 10.71 -3.04 5.54
C VAL A 168 11.81 -4.04 5.15
N SER A 169 12.13 -4.13 3.87
CA SER A 169 13.15 -5.05 3.37
C SER A 169 14.18 -4.31 2.49
N PRO A 170 15.48 -4.57 2.67
CA PRO A 170 16.12 -5.44 3.66
C PRO A 170 15.89 -4.97 5.10
N ALA A 171 16.42 -5.73 6.08
CA ALA A 171 16.34 -5.34 7.49
C ALA A 171 17.02 -4.00 7.75
N LEU A 172 16.40 -3.15 8.57
CA LEU A 172 17.01 -1.91 9.04
C LEU A 172 18.22 -2.21 9.93
N PRO A 173 19.26 -1.36 9.90
CA PRO A 173 20.44 -1.56 10.75
C PRO A 173 20.10 -1.35 12.24
N ASP A 174 21.05 -1.72 13.11
CA ASP A 174 20.92 -1.59 14.55
C ASP A 174 20.84 -0.12 14.99
N ASP A 175 21.62 0.72 14.37
CA ASP A 175 21.58 2.17 14.58
C ASP A 175 20.79 2.82 13.46
N ILE A 176 19.62 3.32 13.80
CA ILE A 176 18.74 4.04 12.88
C ILE A 176 18.71 5.55 13.15
N SER A 177 19.67 6.08 13.91
CA SER A 177 19.71 7.51 14.27
C SER A 177 19.83 8.44 13.05
N THR A 178 20.43 7.96 11.97
CA THR A 178 20.57 8.69 10.70
C THR A 178 19.42 8.47 9.72
N TYR A 179 18.48 7.56 10.04
CA TYR A 179 17.35 7.23 9.21
C TYR A 179 16.10 8.00 9.62
N LYS A 180 15.29 8.32 8.64
CA LYS A 180 13.98 8.94 8.82
C LYS A 180 12.90 7.99 8.32
N LEU A 181 11.90 7.76 9.16
CA LEU A 181 10.68 7.05 8.77
C LEU A 181 9.66 8.09 8.32
N VAL A 182 9.39 8.16 7.03
CA VAL A 182 8.47 9.13 6.42
C VAL A 182 7.14 8.44 6.16
N PHE A 183 6.09 8.92 6.81
CA PHE A 183 4.73 8.40 6.65
C PHE A 183 3.89 9.38 5.84
N LYS A 184 3.24 8.87 4.78
CA LYS A 184 2.34 9.63 3.91
C LYS A 184 0.94 9.07 3.97
N GLU A 185 -0.05 9.93 4.14
CA GLU A 185 -1.45 9.54 4.22
C GLU A 185 -2.13 9.58 2.86
N TYR A 186 -2.95 8.56 2.60
CA TYR A 186 -3.74 8.41 1.38
C TYR A 186 -5.18 8.06 1.71
N LYS A 187 -6.12 8.52 0.88
CA LYS A 187 -7.53 8.13 0.94
C LYS A 187 -7.80 6.87 0.15
N MET A 188 -8.47 5.91 0.77
CA MET A 188 -8.96 4.71 0.10
C MET A 188 -10.26 5.02 -0.70
N PRO A 189 -10.61 4.26 -1.74
CA PRO A 189 -9.88 3.09 -2.29
C PRO A 189 -8.83 3.44 -3.35
N PHE A 190 -8.73 4.68 -3.81
CA PHE A 190 -7.92 5.06 -4.97
C PHE A 190 -6.56 5.67 -4.61
N GLN A 191 -6.11 5.50 -3.38
CA GLN A 191 -4.81 5.99 -2.92
C GLN A 191 -4.54 7.46 -3.31
N LYS A 192 -5.54 8.32 -3.13
CA LYS A 192 -5.36 9.76 -3.35
C LYS A 192 -4.59 10.36 -2.19
N PRO A 193 -3.44 11.04 -2.44
CA PRO A 193 -2.70 11.70 -1.38
C PRO A 193 -3.60 12.75 -0.70
N THR A 194 -3.61 12.75 0.64
CA THR A 194 -4.30 13.77 1.43
C THR A 194 -3.49 15.06 1.50
N GLY A 195 -2.18 14.96 1.23
CA GLY A 195 -1.19 16.01 1.48
C GLY A 195 -0.62 15.99 2.89
N PHE A 196 -1.09 15.09 3.76
CA PHE A 196 -0.53 14.93 5.10
C PHE A 196 0.67 13.97 5.05
N GLU A 197 1.78 14.44 5.59
CA GLU A 197 3.05 13.72 5.69
C GLU A 197 3.74 14.10 6.98
N PHE A 198 4.37 13.15 7.64
CA PHE A 198 5.20 13.41 8.82
C PHE A 198 6.40 12.46 8.89
N VAL A 199 7.37 12.84 9.71
CA VAL A 199 8.65 12.14 9.86
C VAL A 199 8.86 11.74 11.33
N ILE A 200 9.29 10.52 11.53
CA ILE A 200 9.72 9.97 12.83
C ILE A 200 11.19 9.56 12.79
#